data_6fc60f8ec86f530b258eca44e76acf27
#
_entry.id   6fc60f8ec86f530b258eca44e76acf27
#
_cell.length_a   1.000
_cell.length_b   1.000
_cell.length_c   1.000
_cell.angle_alpha   90.00
_cell.angle_beta   90.00
_cell.angle_gamma   90.00
#
_symmetry.space_group_name_H-M   'P 1'
#
loop_
_entity.id
_entity.type
_entity.pdbx_description
1 polymer ?
#
loop_
_entity_poly.entity_id
_entity_poly.type
_entity_poly.pdbx_seq_one_letter_code
_entity_poly.pdbx_strand_id
1 'polypeptide(L)'
;VGKDETENREIRKFKEPTKFDFEPKDHVALAEKLDILDFDRAAKITGARFVVYKGLGARLERALISFMMDLHAKQHGYTELMPPYIVNGASMLGTGQFPKFEEDSYSVSASADEDWYLNPTAEVPTINMYRDEILDGNDLPIKFASFTFLSTSFNCSNNFIPASLCFLLN
;
A
#
# COMPACT_ATOMS: atom_id res chain seq x y z
N VAL A 1 12.21 -23.69 -2.92
CA VAL A 1 10.96 -23.19 -2.31
C VAL A 1 10.36 -24.33 -1.53
N GLY A 2 10.17 -24.17 -0.21
CA GLY A 2 9.57 -25.17 0.66
C GLY A 2 8.08 -25.36 0.39
N LYS A 3 7.51 -26.46 0.88
CA LYS A 3 6.08 -26.76 0.74
C LYS A 3 5.21 -25.87 1.63
N ASP A 4 5.74 -25.52 2.79
CA ASP A 4 5.07 -24.67 3.77
C ASP A 4 6.10 -23.92 4.65
N GLU A 5 5.63 -23.17 5.62
CA GLU A 5 6.44 -22.33 6.50
C GLU A 5 7.42 -23.10 7.39
N THR A 6 7.19 -24.42 7.63
CA THR A 6 8.09 -25.25 8.46
C THR A 6 9.42 -25.52 7.77
N GLU A 7 9.47 -25.41 6.45
CA GLU A 7 10.69 -25.54 5.65
C GLU A 7 11.45 -24.21 5.48
N ASN A 8 10.98 -23.12 6.10
CA ASN A 8 11.67 -21.84 6.05
C ASN A 8 13.02 -21.93 6.76
N ARG A 9 14.07 -21.55 6.03
CA ARG A 9 15.42 -21.49 6.57
C ARG A 9 15.74 -20.08 7.00
N GLU A 10 16.03 -19.87 8.29
CA GLU A 10 16.55 -18.60 8.77
C GLU A 10 17.98 -18.38 8.20
N ILE A 11 18.12 -17.36 7.36
CA ILE A 11 19.41 -17.05 6.71
C ILE A 11 20.28 -16.18 7.62
N ARG A 12 19.67 -15.20 8.31
CA ARG A 12 20.37 -14.27 9.20
C ARG A 12 19.43 -13.70 10.23
N LYS A 13 19.90 -13.59 11.45
CA LYS A 13 19.26 -12.86 12.53
C LYS A 13 19.99 -11.53 12.75
N PHE A 14 19.25 -10.43 12.90
CA PHE A 14 19.80 -9.12 13.17
C PHE A 14 19.23 -8.57 14.46
N LYS A 15 20.07 -8.47 15.49
CA LYS A 15 19.73 -8.11 16.87
C LYS A 15 18.79 -9.12 17.54
N GLU A 16 18.73 -9.05 18.84
CA GLU A 16 17.74 -9.78 19.64
C GLU A 16 16.50 -8.91 19.86
N PRO A 17 15.29 -9.51 19.95
CA PRO A 17 14.08 -8.77 20.31
C PRO A 17 14.26 -8.06 21.66
N THR A 18 13.76 -6.84 21.74
CA THR A 18 13.78 -6.09 22.99
C THR A 18 12.98 -6.83 24.07
N LYS A 19 13.60 -7.07 25.22
CA LYS A 19 12.91 -7.60 26.39
C LYS A 19 12.34 -6.47 27.20
N PHE A 20 11.04 -6.49 27.42
CA PHE A 20 10.33 -5.51 28.24
C PHE A 20 10.20 -6.07 29.67
N ASP A 21 10.21 -5.18 30.65
CA ASP A 21 9.90 -5.46 32.07
C ASP A 21 8.40 -5.34 32.38
N PHE A 22 7.58 -5.12 31.35
CA PHE A 22 6.14 -5.05 31.39
C PHE A 22 5.54 -5.90 30.26
N GLU A 23 4.26 -6.25 30.36
CA GLU A 23 3.52 -6.94 29.31
C GLU A 23 3.19 -5.96 28.16
N PRO A 24 3.80 -6.14 26.96
CA PRO A 24 3.54 -5.26 25.83
C PRO A 24 2.13 -5.48 25.30
N LYS A 25 1.43 -4.37 25.04
CA LYS A 25 0.11 -4.38 24.40
C LYS A 25 0.25 -4.39 22.89
N ASP A 26 -0.67 -5.08 22.23
CA ASP A 26 -0.78 -5.02 20.77
C ASP A 26 -1.26 -3.64 20.28
N HIS A 27 -1.21 -3.44 18.98
CA HIS A 27 -1.57 -2.17 18.34
C HIS A 27 -3.06 -1.82 18.51
N VAL A 28 -3.96 -2.80 18.57
CA VAL A 28 -5.41 -2.57 18.77
C VAL A 28 -5.66 -2.03 20.17
N ALA A 29 -5.14 -2.72 21.20
CA ALA A 29 -5.30 -2.30 22.58
C ALA A 29 -4.65 -0.93 22.86
N LEU A 30 -3.53 -0.60 22.19
CA LEU A 30 -2.92 0.72 22.27
C LEU A 30 -3.77 1.79 21.60
N ALA A 31 -4.30 1.51 20.42
CA ALA A 31 -5.12 2.44 19.66
C ALA A 31 -6.46 2.75 20.36
N GLU A 32 -7.09 1.75 20.95
CA GLU A 32 -8.30 1.91 21.77
C GLU A 32 -7.99 2.75 23.02
N LYS A 33 -6.94 2.42 23.75
CA LYS A 33 -6.53 3.16 24.96
C LYS A 33 -6.25 4.64 24.67
N LEU A 34 -5.67 4.93 23.50
CA LEU A 34 -5.32 6.30 23.06
C LEU A 34 -6.48 7.00 22.34
N ASP A 35 -7.58 6.31 22.09
CA ASP A 35 -8.73 6.80 21.34
C ASP A 35 -8.39 7.40 19.97
N ILE A 36 -7.45 6.75 19.27
CA ILE A 36 -6.93 7.21 17.98
C ILE A 36 -7.47 6.43 16.77
N LEU A 37 -8.08 5.27 17.00
CA LEU A 37 -8.75 4.45 15.99
C LEU A 37 -10.17 4.09 16.44
N ASP A 38 -11.07 3.87 15.48
CA ASP A 38 -12.45 3.49 15.70
C ASP A 38 -12.85 2.40 14.70
N PHE A 39 -12.81 1.17 15.14
CA PHE A 39 -13.14 0.00 14.32
C PHE A 39 -14.64 -0.22 14.20
N ASP A 40 -15.41 0.05 15.26
CA ASP A 40 -16.86 -0.17 15.29
C ASP A 40 -17.57 0.76 14.30
N ARG A 41 -17.18 2.04 14.30
CA ARG A 41 -17.75 3.01 13.35
C ARG A 41 -17.29 2.73 11.92
N ALA A 42 -16.05 2.27 11.71
CA ALA A 42 -15.58 1.84 10.41
C ALA A 42 -16.38 0.65 9.88
N ALA A 43 -16.63 -0.37 10.70
CA ALA A 43 -17.45 -1.51 10.34
C ALA A 43 -18.90 -1.11 9.97
N LYS A 44 -19.45 -0.11 10.65
CA LYS A 44 -20.80 0.44 10.34
C LYS A 44 -20.84 1.18 8.99
N ILE A 45 -19.76 1.87 8.62
CA ILE A 45 -19.67 2.67 7.39
C ILE A 45 -19.43 1.78 6.18
N THR A 46 -18.53 0.81 6.30
CA THR A 46 -18.03 0.04 5.15
C THR A 46 -18.12 -1.47 5.38
N GLY A 47 -17.71 -1.95 6.54
CA GLY A 47 -17.65 -3.38 6.86
C GLY A 47 -16.48 -3.73 7.76
N ALA A 48 -16.30 -5.02 8.06
CA ALA A 48 -15.19 -5.51 8.85
C ALA A 48 -13.83 -5.20 8.17
N ARG A 49 -12.79 -5.09 8.97
CA ARG A 49 -11.41 -4.84 8.54
C ARG A 49 -11.11 -3.42 8.04
N PHE A 50 -12.04 -2.49 8.16
CA PHE A 50 -11.78 -1.07 7.95
C PHE A 50 -11.52 -0.36 9.28
N VAL A 51 -10.92 0.82 9.20
CA VAL A 51 -10.58 1.63 10.36
C VAL A 51 -10.88 3.10 10.10
N VAL A 52 -11.39 3.79 11.13
CA VAL A 52 -11.49 5.24 11.13
C VAL A 52 -10.36 5.78 12.01
N TYR A 53 -9.45 6.53 11.41
CA TYR A 53 -8.43 7.28 12.15
C TYR A 53 -9.05 8.52 12.78
N LYS A 54 -8.72 8.78 14.05
CA LYS A 54 -9.37 9.83 14.82
C LYS A 54 -8.35 10.72 15.55
N GLY A 55 -8.57 12.02 15.56
CA GLY A 55 -7.76 12.95 16.33
C GLY A 55 -6.27 12.88 16.01
N LEU A 56 -5.45 12.53 17.01
CA LEU A 56 -4.00 12.39 16.86
C LEU A 56 -3.60 11.24 15.94
N GLY A 57 -4.41 10.18 15.83
CA GLY A 57 -4.17 9.07 14.89
C GLY A 57 -4.21 9.54 13.44
N ALA A 58 -5.24 10.29 13.06
CA ALA A 58 -5.36 10.86 11.71
C ALA A 58 -4.23 11.88 11.41
N ARG A 59 -3.80 12.65 12.42
CA ARG A 59 -2.66 13.56 12.27
C ARG A 59 -1.34 12.82 12.08
N LEU A 60 -1.14 11.73 12.82
CA LEU A 60 0.06 10.90 12.72
C LEU A 60 0.17 10.26 11.34
N GLU A 61 -0.91 9.67 10.82
CA GLU A 61 -0.93 9.08 9.49
C GLU A 61 -0.55 10.10 8.42
N ARG A 62 -1.21 11.26 8.41
CA ARG A 62 -0.88 12.34 7.47
C ARG A 62 0.57 12.80 7.59
N ALA A 63 1.09 12.90 8.82
CA ALA A 63 2.48 13.29 9.06
C ALA A 63 3.47 12.26 8.51
N LEU A 64 3.17 10.96 8.67
CA LEU A 64 3.99 9.87 8.13
C LEU A 64 3.99 9.86 6.60
N ILE A 65 2.83 10.05 5.97
CA ILE A 65 2.73 10.18 4.50
C ILE A 65 3.62 11.32 4.02
N SER A 66 3.43 12.52 4.60
CA SER A 66 4.22 13.69 4.21
C SER A 66 5.72 13.49 4.45
N PHE A 67 6.09 12.90 5.59
CA PHE A 67 7.49 12.62 5.91
C PHE A 67 8.14 11.66 4.90
N MET A 68 7.47 10.55 4.57
CA MET A 68 8.01 9.57 3.63
C MET A 68 8.12 10.13 2.21
N MET A 69 7.10 10.84 1.73
CA MET A 69 7.12 11.47 0.42
C MET A 69 8.22 12.52 0.33
N ASP A 70 8.32 13.42 1.33
CA ASP A 70 9.37 14.44 1.39
C ASP A 70 10.79 13.83 1.45
N LEU A 71 10.97 12.75 2.22
CA LEU A 71 12.26 12.07 2.33
C LEU A 71 12.71 11.54 0.95
N HIS A 72 11.81 10.87 0.24
CA HIS A 72 12.15 10.29 -1.05
C HIS A 72 12.32 11.36 -2.13
N ALA A 73 11.46 12.36 -2.18
CA ALA A 73 11.56 13.43 -3.16
C ALA A 73 12.79 14.32 -2.92
N LYS A 74 13.02 14.77 -1.66
CA LYS A 74 14.05 15.76 -1.36
C LYS A 74 15.45 15.18 -1.13
N GLN A 75 15.54 13.97 -0.55
CA GLN A 75 16.83 13.38 -0.17
C GLN A 75 17.29 12.27 -1.11
N HIS A 76 16.36 11.48 -1.66
CA HIS A 76 16.70 10.35 -2.51
C HIS A 76 16.57 10.64 -4.02
N GLY A 77 16.11 11.85 -4.39
CA GLY A 77 16.02 12.27 -5.79
C GLY A 77 14.92 11.55 -6.59
N TYR A 78 13.84 11.14 -5.92
CA TYR A 78 12.66 10.60 -6.59
C TYR A 78 11.74 11.73 -7.04
N THR A 79 11.09 11.56 -8.18
CA THR A 79 10.01 12.43 -8.63
C THR A 79 8.70 12.00 -7.94
N GLU A 80 8.06 12.93 -7.25
CA GLU A 80 6.77 12.68 -6.61
C GLU A 80 5.67 12.58 -7.66
N LEU A 81 4.82 11.56 -7.55
CA LEU A 81 3.65 11.34 -8.40
C LEU A 81 2.39 11.22 -7.57
N MET A 82 1.30 11.73 -8.13
CA MET A 82 -0.06 11.52 -7.65
C MET A 82 -0.89 10.83 -8.75
N PRO A 83 -0.81 9.51 -8.86
CA PRO A 83 -1.53 8.78 -9.90
C PRO A 83 -3.03 8.67 -9.60
N PRO A 84 -3.87 8.36 -10.59
CA PRO A 84 -5.26 8.04 -10.38
C PRO A 84 -5.45 6.85 -9.43
N TYR A 85 -6.51 6.89 -8.62
CA TYR A 85 -6.89 5.77 -7.74
C TYR A 85 -7.69 4.69 -8.47
N ILE A 86 -8.23 5.01 -9.65
CA ILE A 86 -8.95 4.09 -10.52
C ILE A 86 -8.06 3.79 -11.71
N VAL A 87 -7.94 2.50 -12.04
CA VAL A 87 -7.16 2.00 -13.17
C VAL A 87 -8.01 1.07 -14.02
N ASN A 88 -7.66 0.90 -15.29
CA ASN A 88 -8.32 -0.06 -16.18
C ASN A 88 -7.75 -1.48 -16.03
N GLY A 89 -8.49 -2.48 -16.47
CA GLY A 89 -8.07 -3.88 -16.42
C GLY A 89 -6.76 -4.17 -17.15
N ALA A 90 -6.49 -3.44 -18.24
CA ALA A 90 -5.23 -3.56 -18.96
C ALA A 90 -4.02 -3.14 -18.08
N SER A 91 -4.18 -2.17 -17.20
CA SER A 91 -3.15 -1.80 -16.23
C SER A 91 -2.97 -2.84 -15.13
N MET A 92 -4.08 -3.46 -14.69
CA MET A 92 -4.05 -4.56 -13.73
C MET A 92 -3.32 -5.79 -14.31
N LEU A 93 -3.57 -6.09 -15.58
CA LEU A 93 -2.88 -7.16 -16.30
C LEU A 93 -1.39 -6.83 -16.50
N GLY A 94 -1.07 -5.60 -16.88
CA GLY A 94 0.30 -5.16 -17.19
C GLY A 94 1.27 -5.28 -16.01
N THR A 95 0.79 -5.23 -14.77
CA THR A 95 1.59 -5.43 -13.55
C THR A 95 1.38 -6.80 -12.90
N GLY A 96 0.68 -7.74 -13.56
CA GLY A 96 0.48 -9.11 -13.09
C GLY A 96 -0.47 -9.24 -11.89
N GLN A 97 -1.30 -8.22 -11.63
CA GLN A 97 -2.37 -8.34 -10.65
C GLN A 97 -3.44 -9.31 -11.15
N PHE A 98 -3.78 -9.20 -12.44
CA PHE A 98 -4.71 -10.11 -13.11
C PHE A 98 -3.96 -11.23 -13.86
N PRO A 99 -4.57 -12.43 -13.94
CA PRO A 99 -5.86 -12.86 -13.38
C PRO A 99 -5.81 -13.27 -11.90
N LYS A 100 -4.64 -13.36 -11.29
CA LYS A 100 -4.43 -14.01 -9.99
C LYS A 100 -5.25 -13.38 -8.84
N PHE A 101 -5.36 -12.06 -8.81
CA PHE A 101 -6.01 -11.29 -7.74
C PHE A 101 -7.30 -10.59 -8.21
N GLU A 102 -7.91 -11.09 -9.29
CA GLU A 102 -9.10 -10.48 -9.87
C GLU A 102 -10.29 -10.52 -8.90
N GLU A 103 -10.50 -11.67 -8.24
CA GLU A 103 -11.57 -11.84 -7.25
C GLU A 103 -11.38 -10.98 -5.99
N ASP A 104 -10.14 -10.55 -5.73
CA ASP A 104 -9.80 -9.69 -4.59
C ASP A 104 -9.87 -8.20 -4.94
N SER A 105 -10.15 -7.85 -6.18
CA SER A 105 -10.15 -6.47 -6.67
C SER A 105 -11.53 -5.84 -6.60
N TYR A 106 -11.58 -4.56 -6.21
CA TYR A 106 -12.83 -3.79 -6.21
C TYR A 106 -13.10 -3.21 -7.59
N SER A 107 -14.08 -3.77 -8.30
CA SER A 107 -14.60 -3.17 -9.52
C SER A 107 -15.43 -1.93 -9.18
N VAL A 108 -15.23 -0.85 -9.96
CA VAL A 108 -15.94 0.42 -9.82
C VAL A 108 -16.57 0.83 -11.15
N SER A 109 -16.72 -0.10 -12.06
CA SER A 109 -17.32 0.15 -13.37
C SER A 109 -18.76 0.63 -13.25
N ALA A 110 -19.08 1.77 -13.87
CA ALA A 110 -20.42 2.34 -13.86
C ALA A 110 -21.33 1.74 -14.95
N SER A 111 -20.74 1.10 -15.96
CA SER A 111 -21.43 0.39 -17.04
C SER A 111 -20.72 -0.91 -17.38
N ALA A 112 -21.40 -1.79 -18.14
CA ALA A 112 -20.84 -3.05 -18.58
C ALA A 112 -19.67 -2.89 -19.58
N ASP A 113 -19.57 -1.74 -20.21
CA ASP A 113 -18.50 -1.45 -21.19
C ASP A 113 -17.23 -0.86 -20.51
N GLU A 114 -17.31 -0.57 -19.22
CA GLU A 114 -16.18 -0.05 -18.44
C GLU A 114 -15.51 -1.17 -17.66
N ASP A 115 -14.18 -1.21 -17.72
CA ASP A 115 -13.33 -2.19 -17.04
C ASP A 115 -12.44 -1.45 -16.04
N TRP A 116 -13.04 -0.92 -14.97
CA TRP A 116 -12.38 -0.05 -13.98
C TRP A 116 -12.33 -0.69 -12.60
N TYR A 117 -11.20 -0.49 -11.95
CA TYR A 117 -10.89 -1.04 -10.63
C TYR A 117 -10.25 0.01 -9.73
N LEU A 118 -10.52 -0.06 -8.43
CA LEU A 118 -9.68 0.63 -7.46
C LEU A 118 -8.29 0.03 -7.48
N ASN A 119 -7.25 0.86 -7.56
CA ASN A 119 -5.90 0.34 -7.62
C ASN A 119 -5.51 -0.38 -6.31
N PRO A 120 -4.89 -1.57 -6.39
CA PRO A 120 -4.45 -2.32 -5.21
C PRO A 120 -3.10 -1.83 -4.69
N THR A 121 -2.33 -1.11 -5.50
CA THR A 121 -1.00 -0.60 -5.18
C THR A 121 -0.62 0.53 -6.15
N ALA A 122 0.13 1.52 -5.68
CA ALA A 122 0.65 2.59 -6.53
C ALA A 122 1.54 2.09 -7.68
N GLU A 123 2.05 0.87 -7.58
CA GLU A 123 2.81 0.22 -8.65
C GLU A 123 2.01 0.15 -9.96
N VAL A 124 0.74 -0.25 -9.87
CA VAL A 124 -0.11 -0.42 -11.05
C VAL A 124 -0.18 0.85 -11.91
N PRO A 125 -0.65 2.00 -11.41
CA PRO A 125 -0.68 3.20 -12.23
C PRO A 125 0.71 3.72 -12.59
N THR A 126 1.70 3.61 -11.70
CA THR A 126 3.02 4.20 -11.92
C THR A 126 3.80 3.51 -13.04
N ILE A 127 3.82 2.17 -13.06
CA ILE A 127 4.52 1.42 -14.12
C ILE A 127 3.78 1.54 -15.44
N ASN A 128 2.45 1.48 -15.43
CA ASN A 128 1.66 1.57 -16.64
C ASN A 128 1.66 2.96 -17.29
N MET A 129 2.23 3.99 -16.66
CA MET A 129 2.50 5.28 -17.32
C MET A 129 3.35 5.13 -18.58
N TYR A 130 4.24 4.15 -18.59
CA TYR A 130 5.14 3.88 -19.71
C TYR A 130 4.77 2.63 -20.52
N ARG A 131 3.57 2.09 -20.29
CA ARG A 131 3.10 0.93 -21.07
C ARG A 131 3.03 1.30 -22.56
N ASP A 132 3.54 0.38 -23.39
CA ASP A 132 3.61 0.52 -24.85
C ASP A 132 4.54 1.66 -25.34
N GLU A 133 5.45 2.16 -24.48
CA GLU A 133 6.47 3.12 -24.83
C GLU A 133 7.87 2.49 -24.90
N ILE A 134 8.70 3.00 -25.81
CA ILE A 134 10.14 2.67 -25.89
C ILE A 134 10.88 3.84 -25.27
N LEU A 135 11.50 3.63 -24.11
CA LEU A 135 12.23 4.67 -23.38
C LEU A 135 13.66 4.81 -23.93
N ASP A 136 14.17 6.05 -23.94
CA ASP A 136 15.59 6.29 -24.22
C ASP A 136 16.43 5.82 -23.03
N GLY A 137 17.48 5.04 -23.30
CA GLY A 137 18.40 4.58 -22.26
C GLY A 137 19.11 5.70 -21.49
N ASN A 138 19.21 6.90 -22.06
CA ASN A 138 19.78 8.07 -21.39
C ASN A 138 18.86 8.67 -20.32
N ASP A 139 17.55 8.35 -20.37
CA ASP A 139 16.56 8.81 -19.37
C ASP A 139 16.53 7.90 -18.13
N LEU A 140 17.21 6.76 -18.19
CA LEU A 140 17.23 5.78 -17.11
C LEU A 140 18.40 6.04 -16.13
N PRO A 141 18.23 5.76 -14.83
CA PRO A 141 17.03 5.20 -14.20
C PRO A 141 15.96 6.27 -13.90
N ILE A 142 14.70 5.94 -14.12
CA ILE A 142 13.58 6.79 -13.75
C ILE A 142 13.12 6.40 -12.34
N LYS A 143 12.99 7.38 -11.44
CA LYS A 143 12.69 7.16 -10.02
C LYS A 143 11.42 7.88 -9.62
N PHE A 144 10.42 7.16 -9.18
CA PHE A 144 9.16 7.72 -8.70
C PHE A 144 8.87 7.32 -7.27
N ALA A 145 8.28 8.26 -6.53
CA ALA A 145 7.64 8.01 -5.24
C ALA A 145 6.17 8.41 -5.36
N SER A 146 5.26 7.54 -4.95
CA SER A 146 3.84 7.86 -4.95
C SER A 146 3.14 7.29 -3.72
N PHE A 147 2.08 7.97 -3.32
CA PHE A 147 1.17 7.54 -2.28
C PHE A 147 -0.19 7.21 -2.91
N THR A 148 -0.79 6.10 -2.48
CA THR A 148 -2.16 5.73 -2.81
C THR A 148 -2.82 4.98 -1.67
N PHE A 149 -4.14 4.99 -1.63
CA PHE A 149 -4.89 4.06 -0.79
C PHE A 149 -4.84 2.67 -1.44
N LEU A 150 -4.54 1.66 -0.63
CA LEU A 150 -4.57 0.26 -1.08
C LEU A 150 -6.00 -0.26 -1.00
N SER A 151 -6.49 -0.81 -2.10
CA SER A 151 -7.87 -1.24 -2.23
C SER A 151 -7.95 -2.68 -2.73
N THR A 152 -7.67 -3.64 -1.83
CA THR A 152 -7.95 -5.06 -2.08
C THR A 152 -8.69 -5.67 -0.90
N SER A 153 -9.52 -6.69 -1.17
CA SER A 153 -10.22 -7.43 -0.12
C SER A 153 -9.23 -8.14 0.83
N PHE A 154 -8.08 -8.54 0.32
CA PHE A 154 -7.03 -9.22 1.09
C PHE A 154 -6.25 -8.26 2.00
N ASN A 155 -6.03 -7.02 1.60
CA ASN A 155 -5.23 -6.04 2.35
C ASN A 155 -6.03 -5.26 3.40
N CYS A 156 -7.34 -5.39 3.47
CA CYS A 156 -8.15 -4.74 4.51
C CYS A 156 -7.77 -5.15 5.94
N SER A 157 -7.00 -6.23 6.13
CA SER A 157 -6.50 -6.66 7.43
C SER A 157 -5.19 -5.98 7.85
N ASN A 158 -4.47 -5.35 6.94
CA ASN A 158 -3.13 -4.81 7.16
C ASN A 158 -2.99 -3.29 6.92
N ASN A 159 -4.09 -2.56 6.79
CA ASN A 159 -4.12 -1.13 6.46
C ASN A 159 -3.59 -0.20 7.56
N PHE A 160 -2.57 -0.65 8.30
CA PHE A 160 -1.96 0.17 9.36
C PHE A 160 -0.79 1.05 8.89
N ILE A 161 -0.37 0.93 7.64
CA ILE A 161 0.75 1.72 7.11
C ILE A 161 0.34 2.29 5.75
N PRO A 162 0.30 3.62 5.59
CA PRO A 162 0.24 4.22 4.27
C PRO A 162 1.47 3.75 3.48
N ALA A 163 1.24 2.96 2.44
CA ALA A 163 2.33 2.52 1.59
C ALA A 163 2.73 3.66 0.66
N SER A 164 3.70 4.46 1.08
CA SER A 164 4.49 5.19 0.10
C SER A 164 5.44 4.18 -0.54
N LEU A 165 5.22 3.87 -1.81
CA LEU A 165 6.06 2.96 -2.56
C LEU A 165 7.00 3.76 -3.44
N CYS A 166 8.30 3.45 -3.36
CA CYS A 166 9.30 4.01 -4.26
C CYS A 166 9.54 3.02 -5.39
N PHE A 167 9.42 3.48 -6.63
CA PHE A 167 9.66 2.69 -7.83
C PHE A 167 10.93 3.15 -8.51
N LEU A 168 11.74 2.18 -8.92
CA LEU A 168 12.91 2.37 -9.75
C LEU A 168 12.68 1.59 -11.05
N LEU A 169 12.65 2.30 -12.17
CA LEU A 169 12.75 1.70 -13.51
C LEU A 169 14.21 1.76 -13.95
N ASN A 170 14.79 0.60 -14.19
CA ASN A 170 16.16 0.44 -14.72
C ASN A 170 16.12 0.05 -16.19
#